data_ea4438423e81b539656598cb12405ef5
#
_entry.id   ea4438423e81b539656598cb12405ef5
#
_cell.length_a   1.000
_cell.length_b   1.000
_cell.length_c   1.000
_cell.angle_alpha   90.00
_cell.angle_beta   90.00
_cell.angle_gamma   90.00
#
_symmetry.space_group_name_H-M   'P 1'
#
loop_
_entity.id
_entity.type
_entity.pdbx_description
1 polymer ?
#
loop_
_entity_poly.entity_id
_entity_poly.type
_entity_poly.pdbx_seq_one_letter_code
_entity_poly.pdbx_strand_id
1 'polypeptide(L)'
;MKDTKTREEKFIEELIRIYGSSNFILVDKDTGDITELPYGSSTKLPSLPKTNKQGRELTQFMKKEKFVKLYKRSIGELDKVLSYRDFNWFIRISEYVGMQDCTLYDDDGKYLNVKRLSQLLEVDYNNFSTAFKGFEKLGLVKRVKVPSQKDVYKKVNAIATNPYLYMNGEYVVEDIRREFIDTKWAKLYSND
;
A
#
# COMPACT_ATOMS: atom_id res chain seq x y z
N MET A 1 13.62 31.51 -38.23
CA MET A 1 13.60 30.04 -38.31
C MET A 1 12.86 29.53 -37.06
N LYS A 2 11.72 28.87 -37.23
CA LYS A 2 11.01 28.23 -36.10
C LYS A 2 11.77 26.98 -35.72
N ASP A 3 12.09 26.88 -34.43
CA ASP A 3 12.72 25.71 -33.82
C ASP A 3 11.77 24.51 -33.95
N THR A 4 12.07 23.60 -34.89
CA THR A 4 11.22 22.46 -35.27
C THR A 4 11.56 21.20 -34.47
N LYS A 5 12.36 21.34 -33.42
CA LYS A 5 12.74 20.19 -32.57
C LYS A 5 11.53 19.62 -31.86
N THR A 6 11.41 18.31 -31.89
CA THR A 6 10.39 17.57 -31.16
C THR A 6 10.56 17.76 -29.66
N ARG A 7 9.51 17.45 -28.86
CA ARG A 7 9.57 17.49 -27.40
C ARG A 7 10.64 16.55 -26.84
N GLU A 8 10.87 15.45 -27.52
CA GLU A 8 11.87 14.43 -27.18
C GLU A 8 13.29 14.95 -27.41
N GLU A 9 13.56 15.57 -28.53
CA GLU A 9 14.87 16.19 -28.84
C GLU A 9 15.23 17.26 -27.80
N LYS A 10 14.28 18.12 -27.43
CA LYS A 10 14.49 19.15 -26.40
C LYS A 10 14.78 18.52 -25.03
N PHE A 11 14.11 17.42 -24.71
CA PHE A 11 14.33 16.67 -23.48
C PHE A 11 15.72 16.02 -23.45
N ILE A 12 16.13 15.40 -24.55
CA ILE A 12 17.48 14.81 -24.69
C ILE A 12 18.56 15.87 -24.54
N GLU A 13 18.40 17.03 -25.18
CA GLU A 13 19.33 18.15 -25.05
C GLU A 13 19.43 18.66 -23.60
N GLU A 14 18.31 18.75 -22.89
CA GLU A 14 18.27 19.13 -21.49
C GLU A 14 19.01 18.11 -20.60
N LEU A 15 18.83 16.81 -20.87
CA LEU A 15 19.54 15.73 -20.19
C LEU A 15 21.05 15.83 -20.41
N ILE A 16 21.48 16.03 -21.67
CA ILE A 16 22.91 16.19 -22.00
C ILE A 16 23.49 17.43 -21.33
N ARG A 17 22.74 18.53 -21.25
CA ARG A 17 23.14 19.76 -20.60
C ARG A 17 23.35 19.59 -19.09
N ILE A 18 22.46 18.83 -18.43
CA ILE A 18 22.48 18.63 -16.96
C ILE A 18 23.55 17.61 -16.54
N TYR A 19 23.72 16.53 -17.30
CA TYR A 19 24.49 15.36 -16.90
C TYR A 19 25.76 15.10 -17.71
N GLY A 20 26.05 15.96 -18.71
CA GLY A 20 27.20 15.80 -19.58
C GLY A 20 27.06 14.64 -20.58
N SER A 21 28.13 14.29 -21.26
CA SER A 21 28.16 13.23 -22.27
C SER A 21 28.20 11.84 -21.65
N SER A 22 27.05 11.33 -21.28
CA SER A 22 26.86 10.01 -20.66
C SER A 22 26.04 9.13 -21.58
N ASN A 23 26.28 7.81 -21.64
CA ASN A 23 25.50 6.92 -22.51
C ASN A 23 24.21 6.43 -21.82
N PHE A 24 23.06 6.79 -22.35
CA PHE A 24 21.75 6.29 -21.92
C PHE A 24 21.10 5.52 -23.05
N ILE A 25 20.28 4.56 -22.71
CA ILE A 25 19.38 3.90 -23.66
C ILE A 25 17.97 4.43 -23.37
N LEU A 26 17.39 5.10 -24.33
CA LEU A 26 15.97 5.45 -24.32
C LEU A 26 15.24 4.44 -25.20
N VAL A 27 14.20 3.84 -24.64
CA VAL A 27 13.30 2.96 -25.38
C VAL A 27 11.97 3.68 -25.52
N ASP A 28 11.56 3.96 -26.74
CA ASP A 28 10.21 4.42 -27.01
C ASP A 28 9.23 3.29 -26.68
N LYS A 29 8.25 3.56 -25.84
CA LYS A 29 7.30 2.55 -25.37
C LYS A 29 6.27 2.15 -26.42
N ASP A 30 6.02 3.01 -27.38
CA ASP A 30 4.98 2.79 -28.40
C ASP A 30 5.56 2.12 -29.63
N THR A 31 6.80 2.45 -30.02
CA THR A 31 7.48 1.90 -31.19
C THR A 31 8.52 0.84 -30.86
N GLY A 32 9.03 0.81 -29.63
CA GLY A 32 10.14 -0.05 -29.22
C GLY A 32 11.50 0.42 -29.73
N ASP A 33 11.59 1.60 -30.35
CA ASP A 33 12.83 2.14 -30.88
C ASP A 33 13.82 2.44 -29.75
N ILE A 34 15.08 2.05 -29.96
CA ILE A 34 16.15 2.24 -29.00
C ILE A 34 17.06 3.36 -29.47
N THR A 35 17.20 4.38 -28.65
CA THR A 35 18.15 5.48 -28.87
C THR A 35 19.27 5.40 -27.84
N GLU A 36 20.50 5.17 -28.29
CA GLU A 36 21.67 5.22 -27.41
C GLU A 36 22.15 6.66 -27.20
N LEU A 37 22.30 7.04 -25.95
CA LEU A 37 22.85 8.33 -25.53
C LEU A 37 24.21 8.12 -24.85
N PRO A 38 25.20 8.99 -25.04
CA PRO A 38 26.58 8.84 -24.50
C PRO A 38 26.62 8.78 -22.96
N TYR A 39 27.47 7.93 -22.38
CA TYR A 39 27.49 7.44 -20.98
C TYR A 39 28.36 8.22 -19.99
N GLY A 40 27.86 8.39 -18.77
CA GLY A 40 28.64 8.78 -17.59
C GLY A 40 28.10 8.22 -16.30
N SER A 41 28.98 7.93 -15.39
CA SER A 41 28.80 7.17 -14.16
C SER A 41 27.64 7.63 -13.27
N SER A 42 26.87 6.67 -12.81
CA SER A 42 26.08 6.60 -11.55
C SER A 42 24.99 7.62 -11.27
N THR A 43 24.47 8.37 -12.20
CA THR A 43 23.30 9.24 -11.95
C THR A 43 22.00 8.56 -12.41
N LYS A 44 21.05 8.42 -11.47
CA LYS A 44 19.70 7.98 -11.81
C LYS A 44 19.10 8.97 -12.82
N LEU A 45 18.68 8.49 -13.97
CA LEU A 45 17.92 9.28 -14.93
C LEU A 45 16.79 10.02 -14.21
N PRO A 46 16.62 11.34 -14.43
CA PRO A 46 15.42 11.99 -13.95
C PRO A 46 14.22 11.31 -14.61
N SER A 47 13.34 10.76 -13.79
CA SER A 47 12.11 10.19 -14.30
C SER A 47 11.32 11.29 -15.02
N LEU A 48 10.89 11.04 -16.26
CA LEU A 48 9.92 11.88 -16.94
C LEU A 48 8.76 12.20 -16.01
N PRO A 49 8.24 13.43 -16.01
CA PRO A 49 7.08 13.76 -15.23
C PRO A 49 5.95 12.79 -15.59
N LYS A 50 5.47 12.05 -14.61
CA LYS A 50 4.34 11.13 -14.80
C LYS A 50 3.12 11.97 -15.16
N THR A 51 2.47 11.62 -16.25
CA THR A 51 1.20 12.26 -16.64
C THR A 51 0.04 11.27 -16.48
N ASN A 52 -1.15 11.78 -16.19
CA ASN A 52 -2.37 10.96 -16.25
C ASN A 52 -2.82 10.79 -17.73
N LYS A 53 -3.89 10.00 -17.94
CA LYS A 53 -4.46 9.76 -19.28
C LYS A 53 -4.87 11.03 -20.04
N GLN A 54 -5.07 12.16 -19.35
CA GLN A 54 -5.39 13.46 -19.92
C GLN A 54 -4.15 14.35 -20.12
N GLY A 55 -2.93 13.82 -19.98
CA GLY A 55 -1.69 14.55 -20.15
C GLY A 55 -1.35 15.55 -19.05
N ARG A 56 -2.05 15.52 -17.90
CA ARG A 56 -1.75 16.37 -16.74
C ARG A 56 -0.57 15.80 -15.97
N GLU A 57 0.40 16.64 -15.60
CA GLU A 57 1.52 16.24 -14.77
C GLU A 57 1.05 15.74 -13.41
N LEU A 58 1.64 14.61 -12.99
CA LEU A 58 1.41 14.02 -11.67
C LEU A 58 2.56 14.37 -10.76
N THR A 59 2.30 15.13 -9.71
CA THR A 59 3.25 15.40 -8.65
C THR A 59 3.19 14.28 -7.60
N GLN A 60 4.34 13.70 -7.27
CA GLN A 60 4.40 12.74 -6.17
C GLN A 60 4.23 13.49 -4.86
N PHE A 61 3.06 13.35 -4.25
CA PHE A 61 2.75 13.87 -2.94
C PHE A 61 3.15 12.84 -1.87
N MET A 62 3.73 13.29 -0.76
CA MET A 62 4.09 12.44 0.40
C MET A 62 5.05 11.26 0.10
N LYS A 63 6.24 11.53 -0.42
CA LYS A 63 7.26 10.50 -0.70
C LYS A 63 7.67 9.62 0.50
N LYS A 64 7.48 10.09 1.73
CA LYS A 64 7.99 9.44 2.96
C LYS A 64 6.87 8.92 3.87
N GLU A 65 5.61 9.28 3.60
CA GLU A 65 4.50 8.86 4.43
C GLU A 65 4.10 7.41 4.12
N LYS A 66 3.86 6.65 5.17
CA LYS A 66 3.24 5.33 5.06
C LYS A 66 1.77 5.53 4.71
N PHE A 67 1.26 4.76 3.77
CA PHE A 67 -0.15 4.79 3.39
C PHE A 67 -0.72 3.38 3.34
N VAL A 68 -1.99 3.26 3.65
CA VAL A 68 -2.76 2.03 3.53
C VAL A 68 -3.77 2.19 2.39
N LYS A 69 -3.82 1.21 1.50
CA LYS A 69 -4.81 1.17 0.42
C LYS A 69 -6.15 0.73 0.99
N LEU A 70 -7.17 1.55 0.80
CA LEU A 70 -8.56 1.23 1.13
C LEU A 70 -9.31 0.89 -0.16
N TYR A 71 -10.01 -0.22 -0.17
CA TYR A 71 -10.75 -0.66 -1.36
C TYR A 71 -12.16 -0.07 -1.38
N LYS A 72 -12.46 0.71 -2.41
CA LYS A 72 -13.73 1.46 -2.55
C LYS A 72 -14.98 0.59 -2.39
N ARG A 73 -15.01 -0.60 -3.02
CA ARG A 73 -16.16 -1.53 -2.91
C ARG A 73 -16.37 -1.97 -1.45
N SER A 74 -15.27 -2.31 -0.76
CA SER A 74 -15.31 -2.76 0.62
C SER A 74 -15.79 -1.68 1.58
N ILE A 75 -15.39 -0.44 1.40
CA ILE A 75 -15.83 0.69 2.24
C ILE A 75 -17.33 0.87 2.15
N GLY A 76 -17.92 0.86 0.95
CA GLY A 76 -19.36 0.98 0.77
C GLY A 76 -20.17 -0.16 1.42
N GLU A 77 -19.59 -1.35 1.53
CA GLU A 77 -20.21 -2.47 2.23
C GLU A 77 -20.00 -2.42 3.74
N LEU A 78 -18.87 -1.88 4.21
CA LEU A 78 -18.61 -1.68 5.65
C LEU A 78 -19.60 -0.70 6.26
N ASP A 79 -19.90 0.40 5.58
CA ASP A 79 -20.86 1.42 6.03
C ASP A 79 -22.27 0.85 6.25
N LYS A 80 -22.63 -0.22 5.54
CA LYS A 80 -23.93 -0.90 5.69
C LYS A 80 -24.01 -1.82 6.92
N VAL A 81 -22.87 -2.26 7.45
CA VAL A 81 -22.81 -3.32 8.48
C VAL A 81 -22.20 -2.88 9.80
N LEU A 82 -21.53 -1.73 9.83
CA LEU A 82 -20.93 -1.15 11.03
C LEU A 82 -21.68 0.10 11.46
N SER A 83 -21.79 0.31 12.77
CA SER A 83 -22.16 1.62 13.30
C SER A 83 -21.09 2.65 12.96
N TYR A 84 -21.44 3.94 12.90
CA TYR A 84 -20.47 5.02 12.65
C TYR A 84 -19.28 4.96 13.61
N ARG A 85 -19.53 4.69 14.89
CA ARG A 85 -18.47 4.53 15.90
C ARG A 85 -17.54 3.36 15.57
N ASP A 86 -18.11 2.20 15.26
CA ASP A 86 -17.32 0.98 15.00
C ASP A 86 -16.58 1.09 13.67
N PHE A 87 -17.18 1.73 12.68
CA PHE A 87 -16.53 2.06 11.41
C PHE A 87 -15.30 2.98 11.64
N ASN A 88 -15.46 4.03 12.45
CA ASN A 88 -14.34 4.92 12.80
C ASN A 88 -13.20 4.16 13.49
N TRP A 89 -13.51 3.31 14.47
CA TRP A 89 -12.51 2.49 15.12
C TRP A 89 -11.82 1.53 14.16
N PHE A 90 -12.58 0.91 13.26
CA PHE A 90 -12.02 -0.01 12.28
C PHE A 90 -11.07 0.69 11.30
N ILE A 91 -11.42 1.90 10.85
CA ILE A 91 -10.52 2.68 9.98
C ILE A 91 -9.24 3.08 10.74
N ARG A 92 -9.33 3.52 12.00
CA ARG A 92 -8.15 3.87 12.80
C ARG A 92 -7.21 2.68 13.06
N ILE A 93 -7.72 1.46 13.08
CA ILE A 93 -6.87 0.25 13.15
C ILE A 93 -5.89 0.19 11.96
N SER A 94 -6.23 0.77 10.81
CA SER A 94 -5.36 0.76 9.63
C SER A 94 -4.00 1.43 9.84
N GLU A 95 -3.89 2.34 10.83
CA GLU A 95 -2.62 3.00 11.20
C GLU A 95 -1.55 2.00 11.66
N TYR A 96 -1.98 0.86 12.20
CA TYR A 96 -1.12 -0.17 12.80
C TYR A 96 -0.86 -1.37 11.90
N VAL A 97 -1.35 -1.33 10.66
CA VAL A 97 -1.22 -2.46 9.72
C VAL A 97 0.17 -2.57 9.17
N GLY A 98 0.80 -3.71 9.39
CA GLY A 98 2.11 -4.03 8.85
C GLY A 98 2.14 -4.16 7.33
N MET A 99 3.32 -3.94 6.77
CA MET A 99 3.54 -4.01 5.35
C MET A 99 3.46 -5.47 4.86
N GLN A 100 2.61 -5.74 3.87
CA GLN A 100 2.42 -7.04 3.20
C GLN A 100 1.79 -8.15 4.04
N ASP A 101 1.93 -8.16 5.35
CA ASP A 101 1.42 -9.23 6.22
C ASP A 101 0.08 -8.92 6.89
N CYS A 102 -0.40 -7.69 6.76
CA CYS A 102 -1.67 -7.22 7.31
C CYS A 102 -1.82 -7.46 8.82
N THR A 103 -0.76 -7.80 9.54
CA THR A 103 -0.78 -7.94 11.01
C THR A 103 -0.61 -6.58 11.69
N LEU A 104 -1.07 -6.48 12.93
CA LEU A 104 -1.05 -5.22 13.67
C LEU A 104 0.18 -5.11 14.55
N TYR A 105 0.91 -3.99 14.42
CA TYR A 105 2.12 -3.69 15.17
C TYR A 105 2.01 -2.35 15.89
N ASP A 106 2.70 -2.23 17.02
CA ASP A 106 3.00 -0.93 17.62
C ASP A 106 4.24 -0.29 16.97
N ASP A 107 4.60 0.91 17.41
CA ASP A 107 5.75 1.67 16.88
C ASP A 107 7.09 0.97 17.16
N ASP A 108 7.17 0.12 18.21
CA ASP A 108 8.32 -0.74 18.51
C ASP A 108 8.36 -2.00 17.63
N GLY A 109 7.40 -2.18 16.73
CA GLY A 109 7.26 -3.34 15.87
C GLY A 109 6.72 -4.59 16.57
N LYS A 110 6.18 -4.50 17.79
CA LYS A 110 5.60 -5.65 18.51
C LYS A 110 4.17 -5.90 18.09
N TYR A 111 3.77 -7.16 18.00
CA TYR A 111 2.38 -7.53 17.71
C TYR A 111 1.42 -6.98 18.73
N LEU A 112 0.37 -6.31 18.25
CA LEU A 112 -0.68 -5.75 19.09
C LEU A 112 -1.68 -6.82 19.56
N ASN A 113 -2.15 -6.66 20.77
CA ASN A 113 -3.35 -7.33 21.28
C ASN A 113 -4.49 -6.31 21.45
N VAL A 114 -5.72 -6.81 21.68
CA VAL A 114 -6.91 -5.96 21.77
C VAL A 114 -6.80 -4.89 22.87
N LYS A 115 -6.20 -5.24 24.01
CA LYS A 115 -6.02 -4.29 25.13
C LYS A 115 -5.06 -3.17 24.75
N ARG A 116 -3.91 -3.51 24.14
CA ARG A 116 -2.94 -2.50 23.72
C ARG A 116 -3.48 -1.64 22.59
N LEU A 117 -4.22 -2.24 21.66
CA LEU A 117 -4.88 -1.52 20.57
C LEU A 117 -5.92 -0.52 21.12
N SER A 118 -6.75 -0.89 22.11
CA SER A 118 -7.69 0.06 22.70
C SER A 118 -7.00 1.25 23.38
N GLN A 119 -5.83 1.02 24.01
CA GLN A 119 -5.02 2.09 24.59
C GLN A 119 -4.47 3.05 23.53
N LEU A 120 -3.93 2.52 22.43
CA LEU A 120 -3.39 3.33 21.34
C LEU A 120 -4.49 4.12 20.61
N LEU A 121 -5.68 3.56 20.50
CA LEU A 121 -6.84 4.23 19.93
C LEU A 121 -7.52 5.21 20.92
N GLU A 122 -7.06 5.23 22.19
CA GLU A 122 -7.65 6.07 23.26
C GLU A 122 -9.15 5.82 23.46
N VAL A 123 -9.54 4.54 23.49
CA VAL A 123 -10.94 4.12 23.64
C VAL A 123 -11.11 3.20 24.82
N ASP A 124 -12.34 3.20 25.40
CA ASP A 124 -12.68 2.27 26.49
C ASP A 124 -12.52 0.81 26.05
N TYR A 125 -11.79 0.03 26.84
CA TYR A 125 -11.46 -1.35 26.53
C TYR A 125 -12.69 -2.24 26.39
N ASN A 126 -13.71 -2.10 27.26
CA ASN A 126 -14.86 -2.98 27.26
C ASN A 126 -15.72 -2.75 26.00
N ASN A 127 -15.95 -1.48 25.67
CA ASN A 127 -16.65 -1.09 24.45
C ASN A 127 -15.90 -1.54 23.20
N PHE A 128 -14.59 -1.31 23.16
CA PHE A 128 -13.75 -1.70 22.04
C PHE A 128 -13.66 -3.23 21.90
N SER A 129 -13.49 -3.96 23.00
CA SER A 129 -13.45 -5.43 22.99
C SER A 129 -14.74 -6.04 22.45
N THR A 130 -15.89 -5.41 22.77
CA THR A 130 -17.20 -5.84 22.25
C THR A 130 -17.28 -5.59 20.74
N ALA A 131 -16.90 -4.40 20.27
CA ALA A 131 -16.85 -4.08 18.86
C ALA A 131 -15.85 -4.99 18.10
N PHE A 132 -14.70 -5.27 18.70
CA PHE A 132 -13.67 -6.12 18.12
C PHE A 132 -14.18 -7.56 17.89
N LYS A 133 -14.96 -8.12 18.82
CA LYS A 133 -15.65 -9.41 18.61
C LYS A 133 -16.63 -9.33 17.40
N GLY A 134 -17.28 -8.19 17.22
CA GLY A 134 -18.08 -7.91 16.03
C GLY A 134 -17.25 -7.92 14.75
N PHE A 135 -16.07 -7.30 14.77
CA PHE A 135 -15.14 -7.31 13.64
C PHE A 135 -14.67 -8.73 13.30
N GLU A 136 -14.35 -9.55 14.32
CA GLU A 136 -14.00 -10.96 14.12
C GLU A 136 -15.14 -11.74 13.45
N LYS A 137 -16.38 -11.58 13.93
CA LYS A 137 -17.59 -12.24 13.36
C LYS A 137 -17.87 -11.82 11.92
N LEU A 138 -17.60 -10.57 11.59
CA LEU A 138 -17.78 -10.03 10.24
C LEU A 138 -16.62 -10.40 9.31
N GLY A 139 -15.55 -11.03 9.81
CA GLY A 139 -14.36 -11.36 9.04
C GLY A 139 -13.53 -10.15 8.63
N LEU A 140 -13.59 -9.07 9.41
CA LEU A 140 -12.79 -7.86 9.20
C LEU A 140 -11.38 -8.01 9.75
N VAL A 141 -11.26 -8.76 10.86
CA VAL A 141 -10.02 -9.13 11.53
C VAL A 141 -10.04 -10.59 11.92
N LYS A 142 -8.87 -11.20 12.10
CA LYS A 142 -8.71 -12.55 12.64
C LYS A 142 -7.51 -12.62 13.58
N ARG A 143 -7.57 -13.56 14.52
CA ARG A 143 -6.39 -13.99 15.29
C ARG A 143 -5.67 -15.06 14.50
N VAL A 144 -4.44 -14.80 14.14
CA VAL A 144 -3.60 -15.68 13.34
C VAL A 144 -2.34 -16.09 14.09
N LYS A 145 -1.75 -17.21 13.68
CA LYS A 145 -0.45 -17.64 14.19
C LYS A 145 0.63 -17.28 13.20
N VAL A 146 1.52 -16.40 13.59
CA VAL A 146 2.63 -15.89 12.79
C VAL A 146 3.97 -16.24 13.42
N PRO A 147 5.08 -16.28 12.67
CA PRO A 147 6.41 -16.43 13.22
C PRO A 147 6.72 -15.36 14.27
N SER A 148 7.38 -15.75 15.36
CA SER A 148 7.86 -14.77 16.35
C SER A 148 9.00 -13.95 15.77
N GLN A 149 9.04 -12.66 16.07
CA GLN A 149 10.13 -11.77 15.65
C GLN A 149 11.49 -12.14 16.26
N LYS A 150 11.49 -12.84 17.41
CA LYS A 150 12.72 -13.29 18.07
C LYS A 150 13.18 -14.67 17.64
N ASP A 151 12.27 -15.50 17.19
CA ASP A 151 12.52 -16.89 16.82
C ASP A 151 11.50 -17.31 15.76
N VAL A 152 11.96 -17.41 14.51
CA VAL A 152 11.11 -17.72 13.34
C VAL A 152 10.45 -19.11 13.41
N TYR A 153 11.00 -20.02 14.21
CA TYR A 153 10.42 -21.36 14.40
C TYR A 153 9.29 -21.36 15.44
N LYS A 154 9.22 -20.33 16.27
CA LYS A 154 8.18 -20.18 17.29
C LYS A 154 7.03 -19.35 16.74
N LYS A 155 5.82 -19.92 16.75
CA LYS A 155 4.61 -19.20 16.38
C LYS A 155 4.02 -18.46 17.58
N VAL A 156 3.59 -17.23 17.33
CA VAL A 156 2.88 -16.38 18.31
C VAL A 156 1.52 -15.96 17.76
N ASN A 157 0.60 -15.62 18.66
CA ASN A 157 -0.70 -15.08 18.24
C ASN A 157 -0.55 -13.59 17.86
N ALA A 158 -1.05 -13.23 16.71
CA ALA A 158 -1.17 -11.86 16.24
C ALA A 158 -2.60 -11.58 15.79
N ILE A 159 -2.93 -10.31 15.60
CA ILE A 159 -4.16 -9.87 14.95
C ILE A 159 -3.81 -9.52 13.52
N ALA A 160 -4.52 -10.09 12.56
CA ALA A 160 -4.44 -9.70 11.16
C ALA A 160 -5.74 -9.04 10.72
N THR A 161 -5.62 -8.02 9.88
CA THR A 161 -6.75 -7.38 9.20
C THR A 161 -7.00 -8.04 7.86
N ASN A 162 -8.23 -7.96 7.39
CA ASN A 162 -8.61 -8.58 6.14
C ASN A 162 -8.01 -7.82 4.95
N PRO A 163 -7.13 -8.45 4.15
CA PRO A 163 -6.44 -7.80 3.02
C PRO A 163 -7.39 -7.37 1.88
N TYR A 164 -8.61 -7.89 1.84
CA TYR A 164 -9.64 -7.47 0.89
C TYR A 164 -10.39 -6.19 1.31
N LEU A 165 -10.08 -5.64 2.48
CA LEU A 165 -10.63 -4.37 2.96
C LEU A 165 -9.62 -3.26 2.84
N TYR A 166 -8.45 -3.47 3.39
CA TYR A 166 -7.31 -2.58 3.24
C TYR A 166 -6.00 -3.32 3.47
N MET A 167 -4.94 -2.84 2.85
CA MET A 167 -3.60 -3.39 2.99
C MET A 167 -2.54 -2.32 2.86
N ASN A 168 -1.39 -2.59 3.47
CA ASN A 168 -0.18 -1.78 3.33
C ASN A 168 0.76 -2.48 2.33
N GLY A 169 1.04 -1.83 1.19
CA GLY A 169 1.87 -2.39 0.12
C GLY A 169 1.09 -2.87 -1.10
N GLU A 170 1.76 -3.61 -1.98
CA GLU A 170 1.20 -4.12 -3.24
C GLU A 170 0.87 -5.62 -3.18
N TYR A 171 1.54 -6.33 -2.31
CA TYR A 171 1.42 -7.78 -2.15
C TYR A 171 1.00 -8.11 -0.73
N VAL A 172 0.39 -9.27 -0.55
CA VAL A 172 0.05 -9.82 0.76
C VAL A 172 0.64 -11.21 0.90
N VAL A 173 1.11 -11.55 2.11
CA VAL A 173 1.60 -12.88 2.46
C VAL A 173 0.48 -13.90 2.25
N GLU A 174 0.76 -14.97 1.51
CA GLU A 174 -0.24 -15.95 1.08
C GLU A 174 -0.96 -16.62 2.25
N ASP A 175 -0.26 -16.93 3.34
CA ASP A 175 -0.88 -17.54 4.52
C ASP A 175 -1.95 -16.61 5.12
N ILE A 176 -1.69 -15.30 5.17
CA ILE A 176 -2.68 -14.33 5.63
C ILE A 176 -3.85 -14.21 4.64
N ARG A 177 -3.57 -14.19 3.33
CA ARG A 177 -4.62 -14.16 2.31
C ARG A 177 -5.58 -15.35 2.43
N ARG A 178 -5.03 -16.56 2.64
CA ARG A 178 -5.82 -17.79 2.82
C ARG A 178 -6.74 -17.75 4.04
N GLU A 179 -6.31 -17.10 5.13
CA GLU A 179 -7.15 -16.93 6.32
C GLU A 179 -8.48 -16.20 6.02
N PHE A 180 -8.51 -15.36 4.99
CA PHE A 180 -9.66 -14.52 4.67
C PHE A 180 -10.40 -14.88 3.37
N ILE A 181 -9.93 -15.90 2.63
CA ILE A 181 -10.47 -16.23 1.30
C ILE A 181 -11.96 -16.61 1.32
N ASP A 182 -12.44 -17.21 2.40
CA ASP A 182 -13.86 -17.63 2.54
C ASP A 182 -14.78 -16.52 3.06
N THR A 183 -14.23 -15.33 3.34
CA THR A 183 -15.04 -14.20 3.82
C THR A 183 -15.88 -13.60 2.70
N LYS A 184 -17.00 -12.97 3.06
CA LYS A 184 -17.81 -12.20 2.09
C LYS A 184 -16.99 -11.12 1.38
N TRP A 185 -15.95 -10.62 2.01
CA TRP A 185 -15.09 -9.56 1.50
C TRP A 185 -14.21 -10.04 0.35
N ALA A 186 -13.67 -11.25 0.45
CA ALA A 186 -12.94 -11.88 -0.67
C ALA A 186 -13.85 -12.08 -1.88
N LYS A 187 -15.11 -12.47 -1.65
CA LYS A 187 -16.09 -12.70 -2.72
C LYS A 187 -16.46 -11.44 -3.51
N LEU A 188 -16.26 -10.24 -2.95
CA LEU A 188 -16.45 -8.99 -3.69
C LEU A 188 -15.47 -8.83 -4.87
N TYR A 189 -14.35 -9.57 -4.84
CA TYR A 189 -13.27 -9.48 -5.83
C TYR A 189 -13.02 -10.80 -6.56
N SER A 190 -13.78 -11.86 -6.29
CA SER A 190 -13.61 -13.19 -6.92
C SER A 190 -14.19 -13.27 -8.34
N ASN A 191 -14.92 -12.25 -8.78
CA ASN A 191 -15.59 -12.21 -10.07
C ASN A 191 -14.95 -11.21 -11.05
N ASP A 192 -13.79 -10.69 -10.71
CA ASP A 192 -12.95 -9.87 -11.57
C ASP A 192 -11.73 -10.68 -11.99
#